data_cff4d47ac33b77c01dabb50cf0c9ca89
#
_entry.id   cff4d47ac33b77c01dabb50cf0c9ca89
#
_cell.length_a   1.000
_cell.length_b   1.000
_cell.length_c   1.000
_cell.angle_alpha   90.00
_cell.angle_beta   90.00
_cell.angle_gamma   90.00
#
_symmetry.space_group_name_H-M   'P 1'
#
loop_
_entity.id
_entity.type
_entity.pdbx_description
1 polymer ?
#
loop_
_entity_poly.entity_id
_entity_poly.type
_entity_poly.pdbx_seq_one_letter_code
_entity_poly.pdbx_strand_id
1 'polypeptide(L)'
;MSTAPALQSRTTRHRVAAVSELPPGSRKIIKAGEREVGVFNVNGAYKAVLNICPHALAPICSGAVRGTVLPSKPGEFSWGRSGEIVVCPWHGWEFNLLDGKSLHDERCHLKTFTVVVEEGVVFLEC
;
A
#
# COMPACT_ATOMS: atom_id res chain seq x y z
N MET A 1 -14.78 6.21 -32.68
CA MET A 1 -14.57 6.20 -31.96
C MET A 1 -14.18 6.70 -31.19
N SER A 2 -14.15 6.90 -30.74
CA SER A 2 -14.06 7.63 -29.94
C SER A 2 -12.96 7.85 -29.15
N THR A 3 -12.62 8.95 -28.94
CA THR A 3 -11.47 9.27 -28.17
C THR A 3 -11.76 9.32 -26.70
N ALA A 4 -12.98 9.49 -26.36
CA ALA A 4 -13.35 9.52 -24.96
C ALA A 4 -12.91 8.27 -24.22
N PRO A 5 -13.08 7.08 -24.80
CA PRO A 5 -12.59 5.88 -24.15
C PRO A 5 -11.08 5.91 -23.91
N ALA A 6 -10.35 6.49 -24.85
CA ALA A 6 -8.91 6.57 -24.69
C ALA A 6 -8.53 7.41 -23.48
N LEU A 7 -9.24 8.49 -23.23
CA LEU A 7 -8.96 9.32 -22.07
C LEU A 7 -9.31 8.61 -20.78
N GLN A 8 -10.39 7.85 -20.82
CA GLN A 8 -10.85 7.17 -19.62
C GLN A 8 -10.07 5.91 -19.34
N SER A 9 -9.43 5.35 -20.35
CA SER A 9 -8.69 4.11 -20.18
C SER A 9 -7.25 4.32 -19.76
N ARG A 10 -6.97 5.42 -19.09
CA ARG A 10 -5.66 5.60 -18.48
C ARG A 10 -5.43 4.60 -17.38
N THR A 11 -6.52 4.15 -16.76
CA THR A 11 -6.44 3.12 -15.77
C THR A 11 -6.37 1.78 -16.48
N THR A 12 -5.31 1.05 -16.21
CA THR A 12 -5.09 -0.27 -16.76
C THR A 12 -5.17 -1.28 -15.64
N ARG A 13 -5.76 -2.42 -15.92
CA ARG A 13 -5.90 -3.49 -14.94
C ARG A 13 -4.74 -4.47 -15.11
N HIS A 14 -4.04 -4.74 -14.00
CA HIS A 14 -2.92 -5.67 -13.99
C HIS A 14 -3.23 -6.82 -13.03
N ARG A 15 -3.03 -8.05 -13.48
CA ARG A 15 -3.20 -9.20 -12.61
C ARG A 15 -2.06 -9.23 -11.61
N VAL A 16 -2.38 -9.35 -10.33
CA VAL A 16 -1.39 -9.41 -9.27
C VAL A 16 -1.12 -10.85 -8.84
N ALA A 17 -2.15 -11.54 -8.39
CA ALA A 17 -2.02 -12.89 -7.84
C ALA A 17 -3.41 -13.46 -7.60
N ALA A 18 -3.48 -14.77 -7.38
CA ALA A 18 -4.69 -15.37 -6.85
C ALA A 18 -4.80 -14.99 -5.38
N VAL A 19 -6.03 -14.91 -4.88
CA VAL A 19 -6.26 -14.57 -3.48
C VAL A 19 -5.51 -15.53 -2.56
N SER A 20 -5.46 -16.81 -2.93
CA SER A 20 -4.78 -17.82 -2.12
C SER A 20 -3.26 -17.60 -2.06
N GLU A 21 -2.70 -16.86 -3.01
CA GLU A 21 -1.28 -16.58 -3.05
C GLU A 21 -0.91 -15.32 -2.26
N LEU A 22 -1.90 -14.58 -1.79
CA LEU A 22 -1.67 -13.32 -1.10
C LEU A 22 -2.49 -13.28 0.19
N PRO A 23 -2.14 -14.14 1.17
CA PRO A 23 -2.87 -14.19 2.43
C PRO A 23 -2.62 -12.96 3.30
N PRO A 24 -3.42 -12.76 4.35
CA PRO A 24 -3.23 -11.61 5.25
C PRO A 24 -1.78 -11.51 5.73
N GLY A 25 -1.25 -10.30 5.71
CA GLY A 25 0.12 -10.04 6.11
C GLY A 25 1.14 -10.18 5.00
N SER A 26 0.74 -10.62 3.81
CA SER A 26 1.65 -10.78 2.69
C SER A 26 1.61 -9.56 1.78
N ARG A 27 2.57 -9.51 0.88
CA ARG A 27 2.67 -8.43 -0.12
C ARG A 27 3.29 -8.98 -1.39
N LYS A 28 3.04 -8.26 -2.49
CA LYS A 28 3.69 -8.56 -3.76
C LYS A 28 3.97 -7.24 -4.46
N ILE A 29 5.20 -7.06 -4.90
CA ILE A 29 5.60 -5.88 -5.67
C ILE A 29 5.53 -6.26 -7.13
N ILE A 30 4.77 -5.48 -7.90
CA ILE A 30 4.64 -5.71 -9.33
C ILE A 30 5.03 -4.47 -10.10
N LYS A 31 5.36 -4.65 -11.36
CA LYS A 31 5.68 -3.55 -12.24
C LYS A 31 4.46 -3.26 -13.11
N ALA A 32 3.91 -2.08 -12.98
CA ALA A 32 2.74 -1.65 -13.73
C ALA A 32 3.19 -0.53 -14.67
N GLY A 33 3.51 -0.89 -15.90
CA GLY A 33 4.16 0.04 -16.82
C GLY A 33 5.55 0.33 -16.34
N GLU A 34 5.87 1.59 -16.12
CA GLU A 34 7.18 2.00 -15.63
C GLU A 34 7.21 2.20 -14.12
N ARG A 35 6.11 1.92 -13.45
CA ARG A 35 6.01 2.12 -12.00
C ARG A 35 6.03 0.79 -11.28
N GLU A 36 6.69 0.78 -10.12
CA GLU A 36 6.61 -0.36 -9.22
C GLU A 36 5.56 -0.07 -8.17
N VAL A 37 4.67 -1.01 -7.96
CA VAL A 37 3.56 -0.87 -7.03
C VAL A 37 3.55 -2.08 -6.13
N GLY A 38 3.44 -1.85 -4.83
CA GLY A 38 3.31 -2.93 -3.87
C GLY A 38 1.85 -3.13 -3.52
N VAL A 39 1.40 -4.37 -3.59
CA VAL A 39 0.04 -4.74 -3.20
C VAL A 39 0.14 -5.53 -1.91
N PHE A 40 -0.54 -5.04 -0.87
CA PHE A 40 -0.46 -5.60 0.47
C PHE A 40 -1.82 -6.15 0.86
N ASN A 41 -1.83 -7.30 1.51
CA ASN A 41 -3.02 -7.78 2.18
C ASN A 41 -2.96 -7.29 3.63
N VAL A 42 -3.76 -6.28 3.92
CA VAL A 42 -3.79 -5.65 5.24
C VAL A 42 -5.00 -6.19 5.97
N ASN A 43 -4.77 -7.24 6.76
CA ASN A 43 -5.81 -7.87 7.59
C ASN A 43 -7.05 -8.27 6.78
N GLY A 44 -6.85 -8.74 5.56
CA GLY A 44 -7.94 -9.17 4.68
C GLY A 44 -8.35 -8.17 3.63
N ALA A 45 -7.89 -6.93 3.71
CA ALA A 45 -8.18 -5.90 2.72
C ALA A 45 -6.93 -5.66 1.87
N TYR A 46 -7.11 -5.59 0.56
CA TYR A 46 -5.97 -5.36 -0.34
C TYR A 46 -5.77 -3.87 -0.56
N LYS A 47 -4.53 -3.43 -0.35
CA LYS A 47 -4.14 -2.03 -0.53
C LYS A 47 -2.91 -1.96 -1.42
N ALA A 48 -2.83 -0.95 -2.26
CA ALA A 48 -1.71 -0.80 -3.18
C ALA A 48 -1.12 0.58 -3.07
N VAL A 49 0.21 0.65 -3.01
CA VAL A 49 0.92 1.91 -2.93
C VAL A 49 2.10 1.90 -3.89
N LEU A 50 2.43 3.09 -4.41
CA LEU A 50 3.61 3.25 -5.23
C LEU A 50 4.86 2.95 -4.41
N ASN A 51 5.82 2.25 -4.99
CA ASN A 51 7.02 1.80 -4.27
C ASN A 51 8.06 2.92 -4.17
N ILE A 52 7.64 4.08 -3.67
CA ILE A 52 8.52 5.22 -3.48
C ILE A 52 8.10 5.93 -2.20
N CYS A 53 9.02 6.04 -1.25
CA CYS A 53 8.80 6.82 -0.05
C CYS A 53 8.90 8.30 -0.42
N PRO A 54 7.85 9.11 -0.22
CA PRO A 54 7.89 10.52 -0.61
C PRO A 54 8.92 11.32 0.17
N HIS A 55 9.33 10.84 1.34
CA HIS A 55 10.32 11.52 2.17
C HIS A 55 11.74 11.29 1.63
N ALA A 56 12.07 10.07 1.24
CA ALA A 56 13.46 9.72 0.93
C ALA A 56 13.62 9.00 -0.40
N LEU A 57 12.54 8.85 -1.17
CA LEU A 57 12.52 8.12 -2.44
C LEU A 57 13.00 6.67 -2.31
N ALA A 58 12.92 6.13 -1.10
CA ALA A 58 13.31 4.76 -0.83
C ALA A 58 12.22 3.79 -1.30
N PRO A 59 12.56 2.50 -1.50
CA PRO A 59 11.57 1.49 -1.90
C PRO A 59 10.71 1.10 -0.70
N ILE A 60 9.67 1.89 -0.46
CA ILE A 60 8.82 1.76 0.73
C ILE A 60 8.18 0.38 0.84
N CYS A 61 7.88 -0.25 -0.31
CA CYS A 61 7.21 -1.56 -0.30
C CYS A 61 8.14 -2.68 0.19
N SER A 62 9.42 -2.40 0.33
CA SER A 62 10.38 -3.36 0.91
C SER A 62 10.51 -3.18 2.41
N GLY A 63 9.83 -2.18 2.99
CA GLY A 63 9.93 -1.91 4.41
C GLY A 63 9.14 -2.90 5.25
N ALA A 64 9.41 -2.90 6.55
CA ALA A 64 8.70 -3.76 7.48
C ALA A 64 7.25 -3.30 7.61
N VAL A 65 6.34 -4.25 7.73
CA VAL A 65 4.93 -3.98 8.02
C VAL A 65 4.69 -4.37 9.45
N ARG A 66 4.15 -3.44 10.24
CA ARG A 66 3.94 -3.65 11.67
C ARG A 66 2.81 -2.78 12.17
N GLY A 67 2.60 -2.79 13.48
CA GLY A 67 1.71 -1.85 14.13
C GLY A 67 2.48 -0.64 14.62
N THR A 68 1.84 0.14 15.46
CA THR A 68 2.46 1.31 16.04
C THR A 68 1.96 1.50 17.48
N VAL A 69 2.67 2.34 18.22
CA VAL A 69 2.27 2.67 19.58
C VAL A 69 1.08 3.61 19.53
N LEU A 70 0.02 3.23 20.20
CA LEU A 70 -1.21 4.02 20.25
C LEU A 70 -1.15 5.01 21.43
N PRO A 71 -1.91 6.14 21.34
CA PRO A 71 -2.05 7.03 22.48
C PRO A 71 -2.60 6.26 23.68
N SER A 72 -2.00 6.47 24.83
CA SER A 72 -2.43 5.81 26.06
C SER A 72 -2.13 6.71 27.23
N LYS A 73 -2.53 6.27 28.43
CA LYS A 73 -2.29 7.05 29.66
C LYS A 73 -0.80 7.12 29.95
N PRO A 74 -0.36 8.18 30.63
CA PRO A 74 1.06 8.28 31.03
C PRO A 74 1.52 7.02 31.76
N GLY A 75 2.68 6.52 31.35
CA GLY A 75 3.25 5.32 31.93
C GLY A 75 2.73 4.01 31.35
N GLU A 76 1.77 4.09 30.42
CA GLU A 76 1.23 2.91 29.75
C GLU A 76 1.60 2.94 28.28
N PHE A 77 1.73 1.76 27.69
CA PHE A 77 1.98 1.60 26.28
C PHE A 77 0.93 0.68 25.69
N SER A 78 0.33 1.12 24.59
CA SER A 78 -0.60 0.30 23.82
C SER A 78 -0.05 0.13 22.42
N TRP A 79 -0.07 -1.10 21.93
CA TRP A 79 0.39 -1.41 20.58
C TRP A 79 -0.82 -1.82 19.78
N GLY A 80 -0.98 -1.23 18.60
CA GLY A 80 -2.13 -1.54 17.76
C GLY A 80 -1.84 -1.34 16.30
N ARG A 81 -2.91 -1.46 15.49
CA ARG A 81 -2.86 -1.31 14.04
C ARG A 81 -1.85 -2.27 13.41
N SER A 82 -1.73 -3.46 13.98
CA SER A 82 -0.82 -4.49 13.51
C SER A 82 -1.12 -4.84 12.07
N GLY A 83 -0.10 -4.86 11.23
CA GLY A 83 -0.25 -5.14 9.81
C GLY A 83 -0.68 -3.96 8.97
N GLU A 84 -0.93 -2.80 9.56
CA GLU A 84 -1.43 -1.61 8.85
C GLU A 84 -0.37 -0.57 8.56
N ILE A 85 0.79 -0.68 9.18
CA ILE A 85 1.83 0.34 9.10
C ILE A 85 3.03 -0.20 8.35
N VAL A 86 3.45 0.50 7.28
CA VAL A 86 4.69 0.18 6.59
C VAL A 86 5.76 1.20 6.98
N VAL A 87 6.97 0.73 7.19
CA VAL A 87 8.08 1.56 7.67
C VAL A 87 9.08 1.74 6.55
N CYS A 88 9.43 3.01 6.28
CA CYS A 88 10.45 3.31 5.29
C CYS A 88 11.78 2.66 5.71
N PRO A 89 12.42 1.88 4.81
CA PRO A 89 13.64 1.18 5.20
C PRO A 89 14.84 2.09 5.45
N TRP A 90 14.79 3.35 4.97
CA TRP A 90 15.93 4.24 5.11
C TRP A 90 15.90 5.07 6.39
N HIS A 91 14.74 5.65 6.74
CA HIS A 91 14.67 6.59 7.85
C HIS A 91 13.61 6.25 8.88
N GLY A 92 12.93 5.11 8.73
CA GLY A 92 11.97 4.68 9.73
C GLY A 92 10.66 5.44 9.74
N TRP A 93 10.36 6.25 8.73
CA TRP A 93 9.07 6.92 8.65
C TRP A 93 7.97 5.89 8.51
N GLU A 94 6.89 6.11 9.26
CA GLU A 94 5.76 5.20 9.27
C GLU A 94 4.62 5.73 8.43
N PHE A 95 4.02 4.86 7.62
CA PHE A 95 2.90 5.23 6.76
C PHE A 95 1.77 4.23 6.98
N ASN A 96 0.55 4.76 6.99
CA ASN A 96 -0.65 3.95 7.11
C ASN A 96 -0.99 3.38 5.74
N LEU A 97 -1.00 2.05 5.62
CA LEU A 97 -1.34 1.40 4.35
C LEU A 97 -2.80 1.58 3.97
N LEU A 98 -3.66 1.89 4.93
CA LEU A 98 -5.09 2.04 4.64
C LEU A 98 -5.39 3.29 3.83
N ASP A 99 -4.64 4.36 4.05
CA ASP A 99 -4.86 5.63 3.34
C ASP A 99 -3.60 6.27 2.79
N GLY A 100 -2.45 5.68 3.07
CA GLY A 100 -1.16 6.17 2.57
C GLY A 100 -0.55 7.30 3.37
N LYS A 101 -1.21 7.77 4.41
CA LYS A 101 -0.73 8.95 5.13
C LYS A 101 0.41 8.63 6.07
N SER A 102 1.37 9.56 6.15
CA SER A 102 2.45 9.47 7.11
C SER A 102 1.92 9.69 8.53
N LEU A 103 2.45 8.95 9.49
CA LEU A 103 2.12 9.17 10.90
C LEU A 103 2.91 10.34 11.48
N HIS A 104 3.87 10.88 10.73
CA HIS A 104 4.76 11.95 11.21
C HIS A 104 4.42 13.31 10.60
N ASP A 105 3.91 13.33 9.37
CA ASP A 105 3.61 14.60 8.67
C ASP A 105 2.42 14.38 7.76
N GLU A 106 1.29 15.02 8.10
CA GLU A 106 0.06 14.83 7.35
C GLU A 106 0.17 15.28 5.89
N ARG A 107 1.14 16.12 5.57
CA ARG A 107 1.32 16.59 4.20
C ARG A 107 2.04 15.56 3.33
N CYS A 108 2.62 14.55 3.96
CA CYS A 108 3.39 13.54 3.27
C CYS A 108 2.59 12.25 3.23
N HIS A 109 2.38 11.70 2.04
CA HIS A 109 1.61 10.46 1.91
C HIS A 109 2.08 9.67 0.71
N LEU A 110 1.85 8.37 0.77
CA LEU A 110 2.15 7.47 -0.34
C LEU A 110 1.05 7.61 -1.39
N LYS A 111 1.42 7.46 -2.65
CA LYS A 111 0.41 7.39 -3.70
C LYS A 111 -0.24 6.02 -3.66
N THR A 112 -1.57 6.02 -3.59
CA THR A 112 -2.34 4.78 -3.49
C THR A 112 -3.04 4.49 -4.81
N PHE A 113 -3.38 3.21 -5.01
CA PHE A 113 -4.08 2.75 -6.20
C PHE A 113 -5.22 1.83 -5.79
N THR A 114 -6.16 1.66 -6.70
CA THR A 114 -7.32 0.81 -6.47
C THR A 114 -6.96 -0.66 -6.70
N VAL A 115 -7.46 -1.52 -5.83
CA VAL A 115 -7.32 -2.97 -5.97
C VAL A 115 -8.71 -3.57 -6.06
N VAL A 116 -8.89 -4.49 -7.00
CA VAL A 116 -10.17 -5.16 -7.24
C VAL A 116 -9.93 -6.66 -7.16
N VAL A 117 -10.87 -7.37 -6.54
CA VAL A 117 -10.83 -8.83 -6.49
C VAL A 117 -12.01 -9.35 -7.28
N GLU A 118 -11.73 -10.19 -8.27
CA GLU A 118 -12.77 -10.80 -9.09
C GLU A 118 -12.44 -12.27 -9.29
N GLU A 119 -13.41 -13.13 -9.00
CA GLU A 119 -13.28 -14.56 -9.20
C GLU A 119 -12.02 -15.15 -8.58
N GLY A 120 -11.69 -14.69 -7.39
CA GLY A 120 -10.53 -15.21 -6.65
C GLY A 120 -9.19 -14.69 -7.12
N VAL A 121 -9.18 -13.64 -7.96
CA VAL A 121 -7.94 -13.05 -8.48
C VAL A 121 -7.87 -11.59 -8.09
N VAL A 122 -6.70 -11.17 -7.67
CA VAL A 122 -6.43 -9.79 -7.26
C VAL A 122 -5.91 -9.01 -8.46
N PHE A 123 -6.54 -7.89 -8.75
CA PHE A 123 -6.13 -7.00 -9.84
C PHE A 123 -5.80 -5.62 -9.31
N LEU A 124 -4.79 -5.01 -9.87
CA LEU A 124 -4.40 -3.64 -9.60
C LEU A 124 -4.90 -2.76 -10.73
N GLU A 125 -5.54 -1.64 -10.38
CA GLU A 125 -5.96 -0.65 -11.36
C GLU A 125 -5.12 0.60 -11.17
N CYS A 126 -4.35 0.94 -12.18
CA CYS A 126 -3.53 2.15 -12.14
C CYS A 126 -3.26 2.76 -13.52
#